data_236d3ea5514392538e7b3af0d2948df9
#
_entry.id   236d3ea5514392538e7b3af0d2948df9
#
_cell.length_a   1.000
_cell.length_b   1.000
_cell.length_c   1.000
_cell.angle_alpha   90.00
_cell.angle_beta   90.00
_cell.angle_gamma   90.00
#
_symmetry.space_group_name_H-M   'P 1'
#
loop_
_entity.id
_entity.type
_entity.pdbx_description
1 polymer ?
#
loop_
_entity_poly.entity_id
_entity_poly.type
_entity_poly.pdbx_seq_one_letter_code
_entity_poly.pdbx_strand_id
1 'polypeptide(L)'
;MKRRSLLAALSVIPFAGPALSSTAEPADEWESDVCVIGAGLAGITAAIAAKTAGAANVCVLEKESLLEGHSTISTGYFSAVRHMPGHDAEYRAAVDSMIADMEKTGKGLGNPELIRILAENSGAAYDWMTSLGVTWLPDPYEALGGLVPRSYLTSFVNGGYDYIFAVNRRLRELRIPLYFGAEVTQVTPTDAGYVVSGSRLKKKFLVHAKTVILATGGYTANVELRSKYDPRLTREITSTANPYGDGLDTATGDGILFGEALGAELLDMDKILTIPFSGGRLTNYVGADVYLDESGHRFVNEQAPMETISQAVWKLPNHRFWVVTDAASAKGASRSVKLLRGIVKTADTLEDVAVGMRVDPKEFLQTMDRYNSYARAHQDPEFGRTLFTQEIKKPPFYYGLERPFVHFCNGGLRIDARARVIRKDGNPIPGLYAAGEVTGGIHGAGRLGGCSLPDCVLFGRIAGESAANAL
;
A
#
# COMPACT_ATOMS: atom_id res chain seq x y z
N MET A 1 24.05 -29.04 63.24
CA MET A 1 22.63 -28.74 63.57
C MET A 1 21.75 -29.21 62.42
N LYS A 2 21.00 -30.29 62.66
CA LYS A 2 20.11 -30.94 61.65
C LYS A 2 18.77 -30.22 61.71
N ARG A 3 18.31 -29.70 60.55
CA ARG A 3 16.92 -29.23 60.35
C ARG A 3 16.08 -30.38 59.80
N ARG A 4 15.08 -30.77 60.54
CA ARG A 4 14.08 -31.77 60.22
C ARG A 4 13.06 -31.17 59.24
N SER A 5 12.81 -31.87 58.14
CA SER A 5 11.73 -31.58 57.18
C SER A 5 10.42 -32.15 57.74
N LEU A 6 9.40 -31.33 57.88
CA LEU A 6 8.03 -31.78 58.10
C LEU A 6 7.34 -31.81 56.73
N LEU A 7 7.04 -33.03 56.26
CA LEU A 7 6.13 -33.25 55.15
C LEU A 7 4.70 -33.30 55.68
N ALA A 8 3.88 -32.27 55.39
CA ALA A 8 2.45 -32.32 55.60
C ALA A 8 1.79 -32.89 54.33
N ALA A 9 1.15 -34.03 54.46
CA ALA A 9 0.31 -34.63 53.44
C ALA A 9 -0.99 -33.83 53.32
N LEU A 10 -1.18 -33.10 52.24
CA LEU A 10 -2.46 -32.50 51.85
C LEU A 10 -3.21 -33.54 51.01
N SER A 11 -4.27 -34.09 51.57
CA SER A 11 -5.27 -34.90 50.89
C SER A 11 -6.07 -34.02 49.92
N VAL A 12 -5.89 -34.24 48.60
CA VAL A 12 -6.69 -33.58 47.54
C VAL A 12 -8.05 -34.29 47.50
N ILE A 13 -9.08 -33.59 47.96
CA ILE A 13 -10.47 -33.98 47.74
C ILE A 13 -10.81 -33.54 46.31
N PRO A 14 -11.27 -34.42 45.40
CA PRO A 14 -11.70 -33.97 44.09
C PRO A 14 -13.05 -33.24 44.25
N PHE A 15 -13.05 -31.93 44.10
CA PHE A 15 -14.27 -31.17 43.91
C PHE A 15 -14.74 -31.40 42.45
N ALA A 16 -15.70 -32.31 42.30
CA ALA A 16 -16.49 -32.37 41.09
C ALA A 16 -17.46 -31.17 41.10
N GLY A 17 -16.99 -30.02 40.62
CA GLY A 17 -17.86 -28.92 40.29
C GLY A 17 -18.77 -29.30 39.13
N PRO A 18 -20.03 -28.81 39.06
CA PRO A 18 -20.89 -29.05 37.93
C PRO A 18 -20.18 -28.56 36.64
N ALA A 19 -20.17 -29.40 35.62
CA ALA A 19 -19.70 -29.00 34.30
C ALA A 19 -20.51 -27.75 33.88
N LEU A 20 -19.84 -26.59 33.87
CA LEU A 20 -20.38 -25.38 33.25
C LEU A 20 -20.55 -25.74 31.78
N SER A 21 -21.80 -26.07 31.40
CA SER A 21 -22.17 -26.02 30.00
C SER A 21 -21.92 -24.61 29.55
N SER A 22 -20.87 -24.38 28.76
CA SER A 22 -20.68 -23.11 28.09
C SER A 22 -21.79 -22.96 27.08
N THR A 23 -22.92 -22.43 27.49
CA THR A 23 -23.87 -21.87 26.53
C THR A 23 -23.10 -20.73 25.87
N ALA A 24 -22.68 -20.93 24.61
CA ALA A 24 -22.07 -19.88 23.83
C ALA A 24 -23.00 -18.65 23.92
N GLU A 25 -22.47 -17.51 24.36
CA GLU A 25 -23.25 -16.27 24.30
C GLU A 25 -23.80 -16.08 22.89
N PRO A 26 -25.09 -15.68 22.74
CA PRO A 26 -25.64 -15.43 21.42
C PRO A 26 -24.79 -14.40 20.68
N ALA A 27 -24.60 -14.61 19.38
CA ALA A 27 -23.89 -13.67 18.54
C ALA A 27 -24.67 -12.34 18.48
N ASP A 28 -23.95 -11.22 18.40
CA ASP A 28 -24.56 -9.93 18.02
C ASP A 28 -24.98 -10.07 16.54
N GLU A 29 -26.24 -9.78 16.21
CA GLU A 29 -26.79 -10.01 14.87
C GLU A 29 -27.48 -8.74 14.36
N TRP A 30 -27.19 -8.34 13.11
CA TRP A 30 -27.82 -7.19 12.48
C TRP A 30 -27.89 -7.29 10.96
N GLU A 31 -28.76 -6.48 10.36
CA GLU A 31 -29.00 -6.37 8.91
C GLU A 31 -28.19 -5.23 8.30
N SER A 32 -27.75 -5.39 7.06
CA SER A 32 -27.11 -4.35 6.27
C SER A 32 -27.51 -4.49 4.79
N ASP A 33 -27.74 -3.37 4.11
CA ASP A 33 -27.88 -3.38 2.65
C ASP A 33 -26.53 -3.60 1.99
N VAL A 34 -25.50 -2.86 2.48
CA VAL A 34 -24.13 -2.96 2.00
C VAL A 34 -23.17 -3.14 3.19
N CYS A 35 -22.53 -4.29 3.28
CA CYS A 35 -21.49 -4.56 4.26
C CYS A 35 -20.11 -4.41 3.63
N VAL A 36 -19.31 -3.47 4.13
CA VAL A 36 -17.95 -3.24 3.69
C VAL A 36 -16.97 -3.88 4.67
N ILE A 37 -16.05 -4.72 4.18
CA ILE A 37 -15.03 -5.38 4.98
C ILE A 37 -13.68 -4.70 4.72
N GLY A 38 -13.14 -4.03 5.75
CA GLY A 38 -11.93 -3.23 5.72
C GLY A 38 -12.20 -1.72 5.69
N ALA A 39 -11.59 -0.97 6.60
CA ALA A 39 -11.72 0.48 6.74
C ALA A 39 -10.48 1.24 6.22
N GLY A 40 -9.80 0.71 5.21
CA GLY A 40 -8.82 1.45 4.41
C GLY A 40 -9.49 2.51 3.54
N LEU A 41 -8.70 3.25 2.75
CA LEU A 41 -9.22 4.33 1.88
C LEU A 41 -10.29 3.80 0.91
N ALA A 42 -10.10 2.62 0.31
CA ALA A 42 -11.07 2.03 -0.60
C ALA A 42 -12.41 1.70 0.11
N GLY A 43 -12.35 1.08 1.30
CA GLY A 43 -13.55 0.65 2.02
C GLY A 43 -14.37 1.83 2.55
N ILE A 44 -13.73 2.82 3.18
CA ILE A 44 -14.46 4.01 3.66
C ILE A 44 -15.06 4.78 2.47
N THR A 45 -14.32 4.90 1.38
CA THR A 45 -14.83 5.54 0.15
C THR A 45 -16.03 4.78 -0.43
N ALA A 46 -15.97 3.44 -0.46
CA ALA A 46 -17.08 2.60 -0.92
C ALA A 46 -18.33 2.77 -0.04
N ALA A 47 -18.16 2.80 1.28
CA ALA A 47 -19.27 3.01 2.21
C ALA A 47 -19.93 4.40 2.02
N ILE A 48 -19.13 5.45 1.83
CA ILE A 48 -19.64 6.80 1.52
C ILE A 48 -20.40 6.80 0.20
N ALA A 49 -19.85 6.17 -0.85
CA ALA A 49 -20.47 6.10 -2.16
C ALA A 49 -21.78 5.31 -2.13
N ALA A 50 -21.82 4.15 -1.48
CA ALA A 50 -23.04 3.36 -1.31
C ALA A 50 -24.14 4.15 -0.57
N LYS A 51 -23.79 4.83 0.52
CA LYS A 51 -24.72 5.66 1.27
C LYS A 51 -25.26 6.83 0.45
N THR A 52 -24.39 7.47 -0.31
CA THR A 52 -24.74 8.60 -1.17
C THR A 52 -25.61 8.17 -2.36
N ALA A 53 -25.40 6.95 -2.88
CA ALA A 53 -26.19 6.34 -3.94
C ALA A 53 -27.55 5.80 -3.46
N GLY A 54 -27.88 5.91 -2.16
CA GLY A 54 -29.22 5.62 -1.63
C GLY A 54 -29.36 4.34 -0.80
N ALA A 55 -28.27 3.60 -0.56
CA ALA A 55 -28.35 2.45 0.36
C ALA A 55 -28.74 2.93 1.78
N ALA A 56 -29.82 2.33 2.32
CA ALA A 56 -30.38 2.77 3.61
C ALA A 56 -29.46 2.37 4.77
N ASN A 57 -28.98 1.12 4.78
CA ASN A 57 -28.17 0.54 5.83
C ASN A 57 -26.80 0.15 5.27
N VAL A 58 -25.77 0.91 5.59
CA VAL A 58 -24.38 0.63 5.23
C VAL A 58 -23.57 0.46 6.51
N CYS A 59 -22.72 -0.55 6.60
CA CYS A 59 -21.80 -0.68 7.70
C CYS A 59 -20.38 -1.00 7.20
N VAL A 60 -19.38 -0.65 8.01
CA VAL A 60 -17.96 -0.96 7.78
C VAL A 60 -17.44 -1.79 8.94
N LEU A 61 -16.80 -2.90 8.62
CA LEU A 61 -16.14 -3.79 9.57
C LEU A 61 -14.63 -3.63 9.45
N GLU A 62 -13.95 -3.31 10.55
CA GLU A 62 -12.50 -3.17 10.63
C GLU A 62 -11.96 -4.06 11.73
N LYS A 63 -10.98 -4.91 11.40
CA LYS A 63 -10.40 -5.85 12.37
C LYS A 63 -9.54 -5.17 13.42
N GLU A 64 -8.89 -4.08 13.05
CA GLU A 64 -8.01 -3.35 13.95
C GLU A 64 -8.82 -2.42 14.87
N SER A 65 -8.17 -1.95 15.93
CA SER A 65 -8.74 -1.00 16.87
C SER A 65 -8.68 0.46 16.41
N LEU A 66 -7.87 0.72 15.38
CA LEU A 66 -7.63 2.04 14.80
C LEU A 66 -7.55 1.96 13.26
N LEU A 67 -7.57 3.12 12.60
CA LEU A 67 -7.37 3.22 11.16
C LEU A 67 -5.88 3.24 10.80
N GLU A 68 -5.22 2.09 10.93
CA GLU A 68 -3.75 1.94 10.78
C GLU A 68 -3.33 1.17 9.52
N GLY A 69 -4.25 0.95 8.57
CA GLY A 69 -3.95 0.23 7.32
C GLY A 69 -2.96 0.98 6.42
N HIS A 70 -2.53 0.32 5.34
CA HIS A 70 -1.53 0.83 4.38
C HIS A 70 -1.87 2.23 3.84
N SER A 71 -3.15 2.54 3.65
CA SER A 71 -3.58 3.86 3.22
C SER A 71 -3.14 4.96 4.19
N THR A 72 -3.23 4.73 5.51
CA THR A 72 -2.89 5.71 6.55
C THR A 72 -1.40 5.98 6.62
N ILE A 73 -0.59 4.91 6.57
CA ILE A 73 0.87 4.99 6.73
C ILE A 73 1.62 5.28 5.43
N SER A 74 0.91 5.35 4.29
CA SER A 74 1.53 5.62 2.99
C SER A 74 2.19 7.00 2.96
N THR A 75 3.17 7.18 2.06
CA THR A 75 3.80 8.49 1.83
C THR A 75 2.85 9.53 1.22
N GLY A 76 1.67 9.11 0.75
CA GLY A 76 0.58 9.99 0.35
C GLY A 76 0.67 10.53 -1.08
N TYR A 77 1.51 9.96 -1.95
CA TYR A 77 1.51 10.35 -3.36
C TYR A 77 0.20 9.95 -4.04
N PHE A 78 -0.44 10.93 -4.68
CA PHE A 78 -1.71 10.78 -5.38
C PHE A 78 -1.55 11.21 -6.84
N SER A 79 -1.37 10.24 -7.75
CA SER A 79 -1.24 10.53 -9.18
C SER A 79 -2.59 10.83 -9.81
N ALA A 80 -2.70 11.99 -10.47
CA ALA A 80 -3.92 12.41 -11.11
C ALA A 80 -3.63 13.22 -12.38
N VAL A 81 -4.47 13.01 -13.40
CA VAL A 81 -4.54 13.86 -14.59
C VAL A 81 -5.75 14.77 -14.44
N ARG A 82 -5.49 16.05 -14.21
CA ARG A 82 -6.54 17.03 -13.96
C ARG A 82 -6.98 17.68 -15.28
N HIS A 83 -8.29 17.70 -15.49
CA HIS A 83 -8.87 18.42 -16.64
C HIS A 83 -9.00 19.91 -16.30
N MET A 84 -8.45 20.76 -17.14
CA MET A 84 -8.62 22.20 -17.06
C MET A 84 -9.52 22.66 -18.22
N PRO A 85 -10.58 23.46 -17.95
CA PRO A 85 -11.46 23.93 -19.01
C PRO A 85 -10.70 24.62 -20.14
N GLY A 86 -11.00 24.25 -21.38
CA GLY A 86 -10.34 24.79 -22.58
C GLY A 86 -9.02 24.10 -22.97
N HIS A 87 -8.58 23.09 -22.20
CA HIS A 87 -7.33 22.34 -22.45
C HIS A 87 -7.61 20.85 -22.74
N ASP A 88 -8.61 20.57 -23.58
CA ASP A 88 -9.05 19.18 -23.85
C ASP A 88 -8.00 18.34 -24.57
N ALA A 89 -7.19 18.97 -25.45
CA ALA A 89 -6.15 18.26 -26.18
C ALA A 89 -5.00 17.85 -25.25
N GLU A 90 -4.55 18.76 -24.39
CA GLU A 90 -3.51 18.54 -23.38
C GLU A 90 -3.98 17.50 -22.35
N TYR A 91 -5.24 17.58 -21.93
CA TYR A 91 -5.83 16.59 -21.04
C TYR A 91 -5.80 15.19 -21.65
N ARG A 92 -6.26 15.01 -22.88
CA ARG A 92 -6.22 13.72 -23.58
C ARG A 92 -4.80 13.19 -23.72
N ALA A 93 -3.85 14.04 -24.12
CA ALA A 93 -2.45 13.65 -24.22
C ALA A 93 -1.86 13.21 -22.86
N ALA A 94 -2.24 13.87 -21.76
CA ALA A 94 -1.81 13.52 -20.41
C ALA A 94 -2.43 12.20 -19.92
N VAL A 95 -3.71 11.93 -20.27
CA VAL A 95 -4.37 10.64 -20.02
C VAL A 95 -3.68 9.52 -20.78
N ASP A 96 -3.44 9.71 -22.09
CA ASP A 96 -2.74 8.72 -22.92
C ASP A 96 -1.33 8.44 -22.39
N SER A 97 -0.62 9.49 -21.95
CA SER A 97 0.69 9.35 -21.30
C SER A 97 0.61 8.54 -20.00
N MET A 98 -0.43 8.73 -19.17
CA MET A 98 -0.60 7.96 -17.95
C MET A 98 -0.91 6.49 -18.25
N ILE A 99 -1.76 6.21 -19.25
CA ILE A 99 -2.08 4.85 -19.71
C ILE A 99 -0.80 4.16 -20.18
N ALA A 100 -0.02 4.80 -21.06
CA ALA A 100 1.24 4.24 -21.56
C ALA A 100 2.25 3.94 -20.44
N ASP A 101 2.38 4.82 -19.44
CA ASP A 101 3.23 4.61 -18.29
C ASP A 101 2.75 3.44 -17.42
N MET A 102 1.42 3.29 -17.22
CA MET A 102 0.83 2.18 -16.49
C MET A 102 1.04 0.85 -17.23
N GLU A 103 0.78 0.80 -18.53
CA GLU A 103 0.99 -0.39 -19.36
C GLU A 103 2.45 -0.82 -19.36
N LYS A 104 3.37 0.14 -19.52
CA LYS A 104 4.82 -0.10 -19.50
C LYS A 104 5.27 -0.64 -18.14
N THR A 105 4.86 -0.01 -17.05
CA THR A 105 5.22 -0.42 -15.68
C THR A 105 4.59 -1.76 -15.34
N GLY A 106 3.35 -1.97 -15.75
CA GLY A 106 2.59 -3.21 -15.61
C GLY A 106 3.02 -4.32 -16.57
N LYS A 107 4.00 -4.06 -17.48
CA LYS A 107 4.50 -5.01 -18.49
C LYS A 107 3.38 -5.60 -19.36
N GLY A 108 2.34 -4.81 -19.63
CA GLY A 108 1.20 -5.20 -20.46
C GLY A 108 0.27 -6.24 -19.81
N LEU A 109 0.39 -6.54 -18.54
CA LEU A 109 -0.47 -7.50 -17.83
C LEU A 109 -1.74 -6.86 -17.25
N GLY A 110 -1.76 -5.53 -17.09
CA GLY A 110 -2.96 -4.85 -16.59
C GLY A 110 -4.11 -4.92 -17.59
N ASN A 111 -5.34 -4.95 -17.08
CA ASN A 111 -6.54 -4.89 -17.91
C ASN A 111 -6.67 -3.48 -18.53
N PRO A 112 -6.66 -3.34 -19.88
CA PRO A 112 -6.69 -2.03 -20.54
C PRO A 112 -7.93 -1.20 -20.19
N GLU A 113 -9.09 -1.84 -19.93
CA GLU A 113 -10.32 -1.15 -19.52
C GLU A 113 -10.17 -0.51 -18.13
N LEU A 114 -9.64 -1.26 -17.17
CA LEU A 114 -9.44 -0.77 -15.80
C LEU A 114 -8.35 0.31 -15.74
N ILE A 115 -7.27 0.14 -16.50
CA ILE A 115 -6.21 1.15 -16.65
C ILE A 115 -6.80 2.46 -17.19
N ARG A 116 -7.61 2.38 -18.25
CA ARG A 116 -8.28 3.55 -18.87
C ARG A 116 -9.20 4.23 -17.87
N ILE A 117 -10.05 3.46 -17.15
CA ILE A 117 -10.94 3.99 -16.12
C ILE A 117 -10.15 4.76 -15.06
N LEU A 118 -9.03 4.20 -14.58
CA LEU A 118 -8.19 4.86 -13.58
C LEU A 118 -7.57 6.16 -14.14
N ALA A 119 -6.98 6.12 -15.33
CA ALA A 119 -6.30 7.28 -15.90
C ALA A 119 -7.29 8.43 -16.19
N GLU A 120 -8.41 8.14 -16.85
CA GLU A 120 -9.43 9.13 -17.23
C GLU A 120 -10.14 9.76 -16.03
N ASN A 121 -10.28 9.01 -14.93
CA ASN A 121 -11.02 9.48 -13.75
C ASN A 121 -10.14 9.84 -12.55
N SER A 122 -8.82 9.77 -12.70
CA SER A 122 -7.89 10.13 -11.60
C SER A 122 -8.03 11.58 -11.15
N GLY A 123 -8.31 12.51 -12.09
CA GLY A 123 -8.61 13.90 -11.78
C GLY A 123 -9.91 14.08 -11.01
N ALA A 124 -10.95 13.35 -11.36
CA ALA A 124 -12.22 13.36 -10.61
C ALA A 124 -12.05 12.80 -9.18
N ALA A 125 -11.18 11.80 -9.00
CA ALA A 125 -10.83 11.31 -7.66
C ALA A 125 -10.09 12.37 -6.84
N TYR A 126 -9.16 13.11 -7.45
CA TYR A 126 -8.48 14.25 -6.84
C TYR A 126 -9.47 15.35 -6.41
N ASP A 127 -10.37 15.74 -7.31
CA ASP A 127 -11.38 16.78 -7.05
C ASP A 127 -12.37 16.34 -5.96
N TRP A 128 -12.73 15.06 -5.94
CA TRP A 128 -13.57 14.52 -4.88
C TRP A 128 -12.87 14.60 -3.51
N MET A 129 -11.58 14.23 -3.42
CA MET A 129 -10.81 14.38 -2.18
C MET A 129 -10.69 15.86 -1.76
N THR A 130 -10.53 16.76 -2.73
CA THR A 130 -10.56 18.22 -2.50
C THR A 130 -11.88 18.66 -1.91
N SER A 131 -13.01 18.16 -2.43
CA SER A 131 -14.36 18.47 -1.91
C SER A 131 -14.55 17.99 -0.47
N LEU A 132 -13.82 16.99 -0.03
CA LEU A 132 -13.78 16.52 1.34
C LEU A 132 -12.80 17.32 2.23
N GLY A 133 -12.17 18.39 1.68
CA GLY A 133 -11.30 19.29 2.42
C GLY A 133 -9.82 18.89 2.43
N VAL A 134 -9.41 17.97 1.58
CA VAL A 134 -7.96 17.74 1.33
C VAL A 134 -7.41 18.95 0.59
N THR A 135 -6.32 19.50 1.08
CA THR A 135 -5.56 20.56 0.44
C THR A 135 -4.23 20.02 -0.08
N TRP A 136 -3.75 20.56 -1.20
CA TRP A 136 -2.65 20.02 -1.94
C TRP A 136 -1.47 21.01 -2.03
N LEU A 137 -0.26 20.49 -2.12
CA LEU A 137 0.86 21.29 -2.58
C LEU A 137 0.63 21.71 -4.04
N PRO A 138 1.11 22.91 -4.46
CA PRO A 138 0.76 23.50 -5.74
C PRO A 138 1.26 22.66 -6.93
N ASP A 139 2.46 22.10 -6.80
CA ASP A 139 3.15 21.43 -7.90
C ASP A 139 3.14 19.91 -7.71
N PRO A 140 2.85 19.14 -8.78
CA PRO A 140 3.00 17.70 -8.76
C PRO A 140 4.47 17.28 -8.90
N TYR A 141 4.76 16.06 -8.44
CA TYR A 141 6.07 15.43 -8.51
C TYR A 141 6.11 14.30 -9.55
N GLU A 142 7.31 13.99 -10.03
CA GLU A 142 7.58 12.81 -10.84
C GLU A 142 7.48 11.56 -9.98
N ALA A 143 6.73 10.56 -10.46
CA ALA A 143 6.66 9.25 -9.85
C ALA A 143 7.59 8.28 -10.58
N LEU A 144 8.14 7.31 -9.85
CA LEU A 144 8.91 6.23 -10.45
C LEU A 144 8.04 5.43 -11.44
N GLY A 145 8.57 5.24 -12.63
CA GLY A 145 7.93 4.53 -13.73
C GLY A 145 7.53 5.41 -14.91
N GLY A 146 6.98 6.62 -14.67
CA GLY A 146 6.55 7.53 -15.72
C GLY A 146 7.48 8.74 -15.92
N LEU A 147 8.03 9.26 -14.84
CA LEU A 147 8.85 10.49 -14.82
C LEU A 147 8.12 11.74 -15.32
N VAL A 148 6.78 11.70 -15.33
CA VAL A 148 5.94 12.85 -15.66
C VAL A 148 5.36 13.40 -14.37
N PRO A 149 5.44 14.73 -14.13
CA PRO A 149 4.89 15.35 -12.92
C PRO A 149 3.37 15.21 -12.89
N ARG A 150 2.84 14.28 -12.11
CA ARG A 150 1.40 14.06 -11.91
C ARG A 150 1.04 13.53 -10.52
N SER A 151 2.04 13.38 -9.64
CA SER A 151 1.84 12.88 -8.28
C SER A 151 1.77 14.04 -7.29
N TYR A 152 0.62 14.27 -6.73
CA TYR A 152 0.36 15.33 -5.77
C TYR A 152 0.60 14.85 -4.33
N LEU A 153 0.99 15.77 -3.46
CA LEU A 153 1.05 15.58 -2.01
C LEU A 153 0.11 16.57 -1.33
N THR A 154 -0.37 16.19 -0.15
CA THR A 154 -1.17 17.09 0.67
C THR A 154 -0.34 18.22 1.25
N SER A 155 -0.96 19.38 1.52
CA SER A 155 -0.28 20.56 2.07
C SER A 155 0.33 20.33 3.44
N PHE A 156 -0.25 19.44 4.25
CA PHE A 156 0.28 19.10 5.57
C PHE A 156 1.38 18.06 5.55
N VAL A 157 1.56 17.36 4.40
CA VAL A 157 2.61 16.34 4.19
C VAL A 157 2.57 15.22 5.25
N ASN A 158 1.37 14.90 5.78
CA ASN A 158 1.16 13.80 6.73
C ASN A 158 0.97 12.44 6.03
N GLY A 159 1.21 12.38 4.73
CA GLY A 159 1.03 11.18 3.94
C GLY A 159 -0.44 10.77 3.82
N GLY A 160 -0.67 9.47 3.87
CA GLY A 160 -2.01 8.90 3.71
C GLY A 160 -3.00 9.25 4.83
N TYR A 161 -2.48 9.67 5.99
CA TYR A 161 -3.31 10.11 7.11
C TYR A 161 -4.28 11.22 6.72
N ASP A 162 -3.86 12.18 5.90
CA ASP A 162 -4.72 13.31 5.48
C ASP A 162 -5.94 12.83 4.70
N TYR A 163 -5.79 11.81 3.86
CA TYR A 163 -6.90 11.22 3.11
C TYR A 163 -7.85 10.45 4.02
N ILE A 164 -7.32 9.60 4.89
CA ILE A 164 -8.11 8.82 5.85
C ILE A 164 -8.88 9.74 6.79
N PHE A 165 -8.26 10.82 7.26
CA PHE A 165 -8.93 11.82 8.11
C PHE A 165 -10.12 12.45 7.38
N ALA A 166 -9.96 12.84 6.10
CA ALA A 166 -11.01 13.46 5.30
C ALA A 166 -12.20 12.52 5.06
N VAL A 167 -11.93 11.27 4.61
CA VAL A 167 -13.01 10.29 4.37
C VAL A 167 -13.67 9.83 5.66
N ASN A 168 -12.93 9.65 6.76
CA ASN A 168 -13.50 9.26 8.05
C ASN A 168 -14.42 10.36 8.62
N ARG A 169 -14.05 11.64 8.45
CA ARG A 169 -14.94 12.76 8.79
C ARG A 169 -16.24 12.65 8.01
N ARG A 170 -16.19 12.44 6.68
CA ARG A 170 -17.37 12.30 5.85
C ARG A 170 -18.23 11.10 6.20
N LEU A 171 -17.62 9.97 6.51
CA LEU A 171 -18.30 8.76 7.00
C LEU A 171 -19.14 9.06 8.25
N ARG A 172 -18.56 9.80 9.22
CA ARG A 172 -19.26 10.21 10.45
C ARG A 172 -20.40 11.17 10.19
N GLU A 173 -20.24 12.16 9.30
CA GLU A 173 -21.29 13.09 8.87
C GLU A 173 -22.49 12.33 8.29
N LEU A 174 -22.23 11.27 7.52
CA LEU A 174 -23.27 10.41 6.95
C LEU A 174 -23.82 9.37 7.94
N ARG A 175 -23.29 9.34 9.17
CA ARG A 175 -23.69 8.42 10.25
C ARG A 175 -23.57 6.95 9.83
N ILE A 176 -22.56 6.60 9.04
CA ILE A 176 -22.29 5.22 8.67
C ILE A 176 -21.57 4.54 9.85
N PRO A 177 -22.11 3.43 10.41
CA PRO A 177 -21.45 2.68 11.46
C PRO A 177 -20.11 2.12 10.99
N LEU A 178 -19.05 2.34 11.79
CA LEU A 178 -17.73 1.75 11.65
C LEU A 178 -17.44 0.94 12.91
N TYR A 179 -17.35 -0.38 12.75
CA TYR A 179 -17.11 -1.32 13.83
C TYR A 179 -15.64 -1.71 13.88
N PHE A 180 -14.90 -1.13 14.83
CA PHE A 180 -13.52 -1.50 15.12
C PHE A 180 -13.43 -2.81 15.92
N GLY A 181 -12.32 -3.51 15.77
CA GLY A 181 -12.08 -4.82 16.41
C GLY A 181 -13.03 -5.90 15.89
N ALA A 182 -13.64 -5.69 14.72
CA ALA A 182 -14.56 -6.62 14.09
C ALA A 182 -13.82 -7.46 13.05
N GLU A 183 -13.17 -8.52 13.50
CA GLU A 183 -12.46 -9.47 12.66
C GLU A 183 -13.45 -10.41 11.98
N VAL A 184 -13.60 -10.25 10.67
CA VAL A 184 -14.39 -11.16 9.83
C VAL A 184 -13.58 -12.44 9.61
N THR A 185 -14.23 -13.58 9.80
CA THR A 185 -13.62 -14.90 9.60
C THR A 185 -14.25 -15.67 8.47
N GLN A 186 -15.47 -15.32 8.05
CA GLN A 186 -16.17 -16.01 6.98
C GLN A 186 -17.20 -15.10 6.29
N VAL A 187 -17.34 -15.29 4.99
CA VAL A 187 -18.42 -14.72 4.15
C VAL A 187 -19.14 -15.87 3.48
N THR A 188 -20.41 -16.06 3.80
CA THR A 188 -21.22 -17.21 3.32
C THR A 188 -22.36 -16.69 2.44
N PRO A 189 -22.53 -17.18 1.20
CA PRO A 189 -23.65 -16.81 0.34
C PRO A 189 -24.94 -17.41 0.85
N THR A 190 -26.05 -16.69 0.66
CA THR A 190 -27.43 -17.12 0.93
C THR A 190 -28.33 -16.73 -0.23
N ASP A 191 -29.59 -17.16 -0.21
CA ASP A 191 -30.58 -16.77 -1.24
C ASP A 191 -30.88 -15.27 -1.21
N ALA A 192 -30.68 -14.59 -0.05
CA ALA A 192 -30.94 -13.16 0.15
C ALA A 192 -29.69 -12.27 0.09
N GLY A 193 -28.52 -12.83 -0.19
CA GLY A 193 -27.23 -12.12 -0.19
C GLY A 193 -26.16 -12.89 0.54
N TYR A 194 -25.69 -12.39 1.67
CA TYR A 194 -24.55 -12.96 2.41
C TYR A 194 -24.75 -12.90 3.93
N VAL A 195 -24.21 -13.89 4.62
CA VAL A 195 -23.93 -13.82 6.06
C VAL A 195 -22.44 -13.60 6.24
N VAL A 196 -22.08 -12.45 6.79
CA VAL A 196 -20.71 -12.10 7.20
C VAL A 196 -20.56 -12.38 8.67
N SER A 197 -19.68 -13.31 9.03
CA SER A 197 -19.48 -13.73 10.43
C SER A 197 -18.05 -13.47 10.90
N GLY A 198 -17.92 -13.28 12.20
CA GLY A 198 -16.63 -13.02 12.82
C GLY A 198 -16.71 -12.85 14.32
N SER A 199 -15.69 -12.19 14.87
CA SER A 199 -15.65 -11.84 16.29
C SER A 199 -15.32 -10.36 16.51
N ARG A 200 -15.95 -9.77 17.51
CA ARG A 200 -15.70 -8.40 17.97
C ARG A 200 -15.65 -8.37 19.49
N LEU A 201 -14.56 -7.89 20.07
CA LEU A 201 -14.37 -7.86 21.53
C LEU A 201 -14.66 -9.22 22.20
N LYS A 202 -14.20 -10.32 21.57
CA LYS A 202 -14.42 -11.72 21.98
C LYS A 202 -15.86 -12.24 21.86
N LYS A 203 -16.81 -11.45 21.37
CA LYS A 203 -18.18 -11.88 21.06
C LYS A 203 -18.29 -12.20 19.57
N LYS A 204 -19.04 -13.22 19.23
CA LYS A 204 -19.38 -13.53 17.83
C LYS A 204 -20.36 -12.50 17.30
N PHE A 205 -20.28 -12.23 16.01
CA PHE A 205 -21.27 -11.43 15.30
C PHE A 205 -21.69 -12.09 13.98
N LEU A 206 -22.88 -11.72 13.53
CA LEU A 206 -23.43 -12.08 12.21
C LEU A 206 -23.99 -10.80 11.57
N VAL A 207 -23.62 -10.52 10.33
CA VAL A 207 -24.23 -9.45 9.52
C VAL A 207 -24.93 -10.09 8.33
N HIS A 208 -26.25 -9.92 8.25
CA HIS A 208 -27.03 -10.32 7.07
C HIS A 208 -26.96 -9.15 6.07
N ALA A 209 -26.16 -9.31 5.02
CA ALA A 209 -25.91 -8.28 4.03
C ALA A 209 -26.49 -8.66 2.68
N LYS A 210 -27.17 -7.72 2.00
CA LYS A 210 -27.63 -7.95 0.62
C LYS A 210 -26.44 -7.95 -0.34
N THR A 211 -25.47 -7.06 -0.13
CA THR A 211 -24.24 -6.98 -0.90
C THR A 211 -23.02 -6.84 0.02
N VAL A 212 -21.86 -7.33 -0.43
CA VAL A 212 -20.60 -7.27 0.29
C VAL A 212 -19.54 -6.61 -0.58
N ILE A 213 -18.76 -5.70 0.02
CA ILE A 213 -17.59 -5.07 -0.61
C ILE A 213 -16.33 -5.50 0.14
N LEU A 214 -15.43 -6.22 -0.53
CA LEU A 214 -14.12 -6.61 -0.01
C LEU A 214 -13.13 -5.46 -0.25
N ALA A 215 -12.63 -4.85 0.82
CA ALA A 215 -11.67 -3.74 0.79
C ALA A 215 -10.54 -3.91 1.83
N THR A 216 -10.12 -5.15 2.02
CA THR A 216 -9.24 -5.61 3.11
C THR A 216 -7.75 -5.36 2.87
N GLY A 217 -7.38 -4.74 1.74
CA GLY A 217 -5.98 -4.59 1.33
C GLY A 217 -5.35 -5.88 0.80
N GLY A 218 -4.04 -5.86 0.64
CA GLY A 218 -3.26 -6.96 0.08
C GLY A 218 -2.88 -8.04 1.10
N TYR A 219 -1.76 -8.74 0.83
CA TYR A 219 -1.26 -9.86 1.65
C TYR A 219 0.23 -9.75 1.99
N THR A 220 0.76 -8.54 2.07
CA THR A 220 2.18 -8.28 2.38
C THR A 220 2.61 -8.84 3.73
N ALA A 221 1.72 -8.87 4.72
CA ALA A 221 1.96 -9.41 6.06
C ALA A 221 1.85 -10.94 6.13
N ASN A 222 1.16 -11.57 5.18
CA ASN A 222 0.96 -13.02 5.17
C ASN A 222 2.17 -13.73 4.55
N VAL A 223 3.12 -14.13 5.41
CA VAL A 223 4.38 -14.76 4.98
C VAL A 223 4.11 -16.06 4.21
N GLU A 224 3.14 -16.86 4.64
CA GLU A 224 2.81 -18.12 3.98
C GLU A 224 2.28 -17.86 2.55
N LEU A 225 1.32 -16.96 2.42
CA LEU A 225 0.70 -16.64 1.14
C LEU A 225 1.71 -16.00 0.17
N ARG A 226 2.49 -15.01 0.62
CA ARG A 226 3.47 -14.34 -0.26
C ARG A 226 4.63 -15.26 -0.64
N SER A 227 5.11 -16.14 0.27
CA SER A 227 6.19 -17.09 -0.04
C SER A 227 5.73 -18.22 -0.97
N LYS A 228 4.43 -18.55 -0.98
CA LYS A 228 3.84 -19.48 -1.96
C LYS A 228 4.03 -18.98 -3.40
N TYR A 229 3.93 -17.66 -3.61
CA TYR A 229 4.01 -17.04 -4.93
C TYR A 229 5.42 -16.53 -5.27
N ASP A 230 6.18 -16.07 -4.27
CA ASP A 230 7.59 -15.70 -4.41
C ASP A 230 8.41 -16.28 -3.23
N PRO A 231 9.12 -17.40 -3.43
CA PRO A 231 9.89 -18.05 -2.36
C PRO A 231 10.99 -17.20 -1.72
N ARG A 232 11.38 -16.06 -2.35
CA ARG A 232 12.33 -15.10 -1.77
C ARG A 232 11.73 -14.32 -0.61
N LEU A 233 10.40 -14.17 -0.58
CA LEU A 233 9.67 -13.32 0.37
C LEU A 233 9.37 -14.06 1.68
N THR A 234 10.42 -14.60 2.30
CA THR A 234 10.35 -15.29 3.59
C THR A 234 10.08 -14.34 4.76
N ARG A 235 10.04 -14.86 5.98
CA ARG A 235 9.90 -14.06 7.20
C ARG A 235 11.02 -13.02 7.39
N GLU A 236 12.19 -13.25 6.82
CA GLU A 236 13.33 -12.33 6.92
C GLU A 236 13.14 -11.05 6.10
N ILE A 237 12.31 -11.13 5.05
CA ILE A 237 11.93 -9.98 4.24
C ILE A 237 10.68 -9.36 4.87
N THR A 238 10.87 -8.28 5.60
CA THR A 238 9.77 -7.54 6.23
C THR A 238 9.00 -6.70 5.21
N SER A 239 7.88 -6.10 5.61
CA SER A 239 7.14 -5.19 4.74
C SER A 239 7.50 -3.72 5.00
N THR A 240 7.15 -2.83 4.07
CA THR A 240 7.31 -1.39 4.27
C THR A 240 6.37 -0.84 5.35
N ALA A 241 5.28 -1.52 5.64
CA ALA A 241 4.38 -1.20 6.73
C ALA A 241 4.98 -1.57 8.09
N ASN A 242 5.75 -2.66 8.12
CA ASN A 242 6.45 -3.14 9.32
C ASN A 242 7.93 -3.42 9.02
N PRO A 243 8.73 -2.39 8.75
CA PRO A 243 10.10 -2.57 8.24
C PRO A 243 11.07 -3.19 9.26
N TYR A 244 10.74 -3.16 10.52
CA TYR A 244 11.58 -3.70 11.60
C TYR A 244 11.09 -5.06 12.13
N GLY A 245 9.88 -5.49 11.73
CA GLY A 245 9.27 -6.74 12.19
C GLY A 245 8.69 -6.67 13.62
N ASP A 246 8.67 -5.48 14.23
CA ASP A 246 8.22 -5.21 15.60
C ASP A 246 6.90 -4.45 15.67
N GLY A 247 6.37 -4.04 14.53
CA GLY A 247 5.10 -3.33 14.39
C GLY A 247 4.00 -4.20 13.80
N LEU A 248 2.87 -3.55 13.52
CA LEU A 248 1.70 -4.17 12.90
C LEU A 248 1.73 -3.96 11.38
N ASP A 249 1.44 -5.02 10.64
CA ASP A 249 1.05 -4.94 9.23
C ASP A 249 -0.28 -5.69 9.08
N THR A 250 -1.30 -4.97 8.65
CA THR A 250 -2.69 -5.43 8.64
C THR A 250 -3.09 -6.15 7.35
N ALA A 251 -2.22 -6.16 6.34
CA ALA A 251 -2.49 -6.74 5.02
C ALA A 251 -2.25 -8.26 5.01
N THR A 252 -3.21 -9.00 5.57
CA THR A 252 -3.14 -10.45 5.79
C THR A 252 -3.78 -11.28 4.69
N GLY A 253 -4.40 -10.64 3.68
CA GLY A 253 -5.00 -11.34 2.54
C GLY A 253 -6.41 -11.87 2.79
N ASP A 254 -7.08 -11.45 3.85
CA ASP A 254 -8.36 -12.02 4.29
C ASP A 254 -9.42 -11.96 3.18
N GLY A 255 -9.63 -10.81 2.53
CA GLY A 255 -10.61 -10.66 1.47
C GLY A 255 -10.27 -11.45 0.21
N ILE A 256 -8.98 -11.68 -0.07
CA ILE A 256 -8.55 -12.56 -1.16
C ILE A 256 -8.98 -14.00 -0.87
N LEU A 257 -8.74 -14.46 0.36
CA LEU A 257 -9.14 -15.80 0.80
C LEU A 257 -10.68 -15.97 0.81
N PHE A 258 -11.43 -14.94 1.25
CA PHE A 258 -12.89 -14.96 1.18
C PHE A 258 -13.39 -15.03 -0.26
N GLY A 259 -12.82 -14.21 -1.16
CA GLY A 259 -13.20 -14.23 -2.57
C GLY A 259 -12.88 -15.57 -3.25
N GLU A 260 -11.69 -16.13 -2.99
CA GLU A 260 -11.29 -17.44 -3.51
C GLU A 260 -12.26 -18.54 -3.04
N ALA A 261 -12.64 -18.55 -1.75
CA ALA A 261 -13.63 -19.49 -1.21
C ALA A 261 -15.01 -19.35 -1.85
N LEU A 262 -15.37 -18.16 -2.34
CA LEU A 262 -16.61 -17.87 -3.09
C LEU A 262 -16.48 -18.15 -4.60
N GLY A 263 -15.33 -18.63 -5.06
CA GLY A 263 -15.08 -19.00 -6.46
C GLY A 263 -14.56 -17.86 -7.33
N ALA A 264 -14.05 -16.79 -6.75
CA ALA A 264 -13.41 -15.71 -7.49
C ALA A 264 -12.16 -16.18 -8.25
N GLU A 265 -11.90 -15.57 -9.38
CA GLU A 265 -10.63 -15.70 -10.09
C GLU A 265 -9.57 -14.77 -9.42
N LEU A 266 -8.39 -15.33 -9.18
CA LEU A 266 -7.22 -14.58 -8.69
C LEU A 266 -6.29 -14.29 -9.87
N LEU A 267 -5.88 -13.05 -10.02
CA LEU A 267 -4.95 -12.60 -11.06
C LEU A 267 -3.61 -12.19 -10.43
N ASP A 268 -2.52 -12.44 -11.13
CA ASP A 268 -1.19 -11.85 -10.89
C ASP A 268 -0.67 -12.00 -9.45
N MET A 269 -1.04 -13.07 -8.76
CA MET A 269 -0.67 -13.30 -7.36
C MET A 269 0.85 -13.38 -7.13
N ASP A 270 1.64 -13.70 -8.16
CA ASP A 270 3.09 -13.70 -8.14
C ASP A 270 3.70 -12.29 -8.38
N LYS A 271 2.89 -11.28 -8.65
CA LYS A 271 3.32 -9.92 -8.89
C LYS A 271 3.32 -9.11 -7.60
N ILE A 272 4.23 -9.47 -6.71
CA ILE A 272 4.42 -8.80 -5.42
C ILE A 272 5.52 -7.75 -5.59
N LEU A 273 5.14 -6.48 -5.43
CA LEU A 273 6.08 -5.37 -5.54
C LEU A 273 6.96 -5.31 -4.30
N THR A 274 8.26 -5.43 -4.51
CA THR A 274 9.24 -5.10 -3.48
C THR A 274 9.84 -3.73 -3.78
N ILE A 275 10.05 -2.94 -2.74
CA ILE A 275 10.82 -1.71 -2.84
C ILE A 275 12.06 -1.81 -1.95
N PRO A 276 13.20 -1.31 -2.42
CA PRO A 276 14.44 -1.42 -1.66
C PRO A 276 14.63 -0.23 -0.72
N PHE A 277 13.55 0.25 -0.07
CA PHE A 277 13.60 1.41 0.80
C PHE A 277 12.82 1.20 2.09
N SER A 278 13.51 1.33 3.21
CA SER A 278 12.88 1.30 4.53
C SER A 278 12.02 2.54 4.77
N GLY A 279 10.69 2.37 4.73
CA GLY A 279 9.76 3.48 4.97
C GLY A 279 9.77 4.56 3.88
N GLY A 280 10.04 4.17 2.61
CA GLY A 280 10.04 5.06 1.46
C GLY A 280 11.43 5.58 1.06
N ARG A 281 11.50 6.34 -0.03
CA ARG A 281 12.76 6.92 -0.52
C ARG A 281 13.35 7.93 0.46
N LEU A 282 14.67 8.12 0.35
CA LEU A 282 15.38 9.15 1.12
C LEU A 282 15.04 10.57 0.63
N THR A 283 14.78 10.72 -0.66
CA THR A 283 14.38 11.99 -1.29
C THR A 283 12.92 11.94 -1.71
N ASN A 284 12.23 13.08 -1.77
CA ASN A 284 10.82 13.15 -2.21
C ASN A 284 10.64 12.95 -3.70
N TYR A 285 11.68 13.13 -4.50
CA TYR A 285 11.63 13.09 -5.96
C TYR A 285 12.79 12.29 -6.54
N VAL A 286 12.66 11.91 -7.79
CA VAL A 286 13.71 11.25 -8.56
C VAL A 286 14.71 12.32 -9.05
N GLY A 287 15.99 12.00 -9.03
CA GLY A 287 17.02 12.90 -9.61
C GLY A 287 18.02 13.48 -8.61
N ALA A 288 17.83 13.26 -7.31
CA ALA A 288 18.62 13.86 -6.24
C ALA A 288 19.42 12.86 -5.41
N ASP A 289 19.46 11.61 -5.78
CA ASP A 289 20.15 10.53 -5.05
C ASP A 289 20.92 9.61 -5.99
N VAL A 290 21.89 8.90 -5.44
CA VAL A 290 22.69 7.88 -6.13
C VAL A 290 22.64 6.58 -5.34
N TYR A 291 22.58 5.45 -6.05
CA TYR A 291 22.52 4.09 -5.48
C TYR A 291 23.83 3.35 -5.76
N LEU A 292 24.44 2.87 -4.68
CA LEU A 292 25.76 2.28 -4.70
C LEU A 292 25.73 0.88 -4.05
N ASP A 293 26.42 -0.06 -4.64
CA ASP A 293 26.67 -1.35 -4.01
C ASP A 293 27.56 -1.23 -2.76
N GLU A 294 27.80 -2.34 -2.08
CA GLU A 294 28.65 -2.35 -0.87
C GLU A 294 30.13 -2.09 -1.17
N SER A 295 30.54 -1.95 -2.44
CA SER A 295 31.88 -1.54 -2.86
C SER A 295 31.95 -0.05 -3.23
N GLY A 296 30.84 0.68 -3.22
CA GLY A 296 30.77 2.11 -3.54
C GLY A 296 30.61 2.40 -5.03
N HIS A 297 30.20 1.43 -5.86
CA HIS A 297 29.95 1.61 -7.28
C HIS A 297 28.45 1.67 -7.57
N ARG A 298 28.07 2.50 -8.55
CA ARG A 298 26.69 2.50 -9.07
C ARG A 298 26.39 1.16 -9.75
N PHE A 299 25.16 0.69 -9.62
CA PHE A 299 24.75 -0.61 -10.17
C PHE A 299 23.43 -0.57 -10.93
N VAL A 300 22.73 0.57 -10.96
CA VAL A 300 21.41 0.72 -11.58
C VAL A 300 21.14 2.17 -12.00
N ASN A 301 20.22 2.35 -12.94
CA ASN A 301 19.61 3.65 -13.21
C ASN A 301 18.62 4.00 -12.10
N GLU A 302 18.88 5.03 -11.32
CA GLU A 302 18.10 5.42 -10.15
C GLU A 302 16.71 6.01 -10.51
N GLN A 303 16.49 6.34 -11.78
CA GLN A 303 15.18 6.78 -12.29
C GLN A 303 14.32 5.64 -12.87
N ALA A 304 14.86 4.43 -12.93
CA ALA A 304 14.14 3.27 -13.47
C ALA A 304 12.86 2.98 -12.67
N PRO A 305 11.90 2.24 -13.25
CA PRO A 305 10.75 1.73 -12.51
C PRO A 305 11.18 0.98 -11.25
N MET A 306 10.37 1.08 -10.20
CA MET A 306 10.66 0.47 -8.89
C MET A 306 10.97 -1.03 -8.99
N GLU A 307 10.22 -1.73 -9.82
CA GLU A 307 10.46 -3.15 -10.14
C GLU A 307 11.88 -3.41 -10.65
N THR A 308 12.35 -2.57 -11.59
CA THR A 308 13.70 -2.69 -12.17
C THR A 308 14.78 -2.46 -11.12
N ILE A 309 14.61 -1.43 -10.27
CA ILE A 309 15.53 -1.15 -9.17
C ILE A 309 15.55 -2.32 -8.19
N SER A 310 14.37 -2.81 -7.77
CA SER A 310 14.26 -3.97 -6.87
C SER A 310 14.96 -5.20 -7.44
N GLN A 311 14.74 -5.53 -8.70
CA GLN A 311 15.38 -6.68 -9.34
C GLN A 311 16.93 -6.52 -9.44
N ALA A 312 17.42 -5.30 -9.61
CA ALA A 312 18.86 -5.02 -9.56
C ALA A 312 19.42 -5.26 -8.15
N VAL A 313 18.71 -4.81 -7.11
CA VAL A 313 19.10 -5.05 -5.71
C VAL A 313 19.09 -6.55 -5.37
N TRP A 314 18.10 -7.31 -5.85
CA TRP A 314 18.05 -8.76 -5.65
C TRP A 314 19.24 -9.52 -6.27
N LYS A 315 19.95 -8.92 -7.23
CA LYS A 315 21.18 -9.50 -7.83
C LYS A 315 22.44 -9.17 -7.04
N LEU A 316 22.41 -8.22 -6.13
CA LEU A 316 23.55 -7.91 -5.26
C LEU A 316 23.79 -9.05 -4.25
N PRO A 317 25.05 -9.35 -3.87
CA PRO A 317 25.38 -10.49 -3.02
C PRO A 317 24.62 -10.57 -1.71
N ASN A 318 24.39 -9.42 -1.05
CA ASN A 318 23.71 -9.32 0.23
C ASN A 318 22.32 -8.66 0.12
N HIS A 319 21.84 -8.43 -1.11
CA HIS A 319 20.58 -7.72 -1.38
C HIS A 319 20.51 -6.38 -0.66
N ARG A 320 21.64 -5.67 -0.53
CA ARG A 320 21.75 -4.37 0.15
C ARG A 320 22.53 -3.39 -0.71
N PHE A 321 22.23 -2.11 -0.53
CA PHE A 321 22.89 -1.03 -1.24
C PHE A 321 22.87 0.26 -0.42
N TRP A 322 23.79 1.15 -0.72
CA TRP A 322 23.84 2.49 -0.14
C TRP A 322 23.06 3.49 -0.98
N VAL A 323 22.31 4.35 -0.32
CA VAL A 323 21.72 5.56 -0.91
C VAL A 323 22.47 6.75 -0.39
N VAL A 324 22.96 7.62 -1.29
CA VAL A 324 23.67 8.84 -0.95
C VAL A 324 22.98 10.03 -1.59
N THR A 325 22.82 11.11 -0.82
CA THR A 325 22.32 12.41 -1.28
C THR A 325 22.95 13.53 -0.44
N ASP A 326 22.58 14.79 -0.69
CA ASP A 326 23.13 15.94 0.02
C ASP A 326 22.06 16.92 0.55
N ALA A 327 22.50 18.03 1.14
CA ALA A 327 21.64 19.04 1.73
C ALA A 327 20.78 19.81 0.71
N ALA A 328 21.11 19.76 -0.60
CA ALA A 328 20.34 20.42 -1.64
C ALA A 328 19.06 19.64 -2.00
N SER A 329 18.97 18.35 -1.64
CA SER A 329 17.77 17.54 -1.87
C SER A 329 16.59 18.03 -1.02
N ALA A 330 15.36 17.92 -1.58
CA ALA A 330 14.15 18.17 -0.80
C ALA A 330 14.07 17.23 0.41
N LYS A 331 13.62 17.76 1.54
CA LYS A 331 13.46 16.97 2.77
C LYS A 331 12.21 16.12 2.66
N GLY A 332 12.38 14.82 2.43
CA GLY A 332 11.28 13.85 2.54
C GLY A 332 10.87 13.63 3.99
N ALA A 333 9.60 13.37 4.22
CA ALA A 333 9.08 12.96 5.53
C ALA A 333 9.84 11.74 6.08
N SER A 334 10.15 10.78 5.22
CA SER A 334 10.90 9.58 5.57
C SER A 334 12.34 9.86 6.04
N ARG A 335 12.99 10.92 5.55
CA ARG A 335 14.37 11.24 5.94
C ARG A 335 14.51 11.53 7.43
N SER A 336 13.63 12.36 8.00
CA SER A 336 13.66 12.68 9.42
C SER A 336 13.48 11.44 10.29
N VAL A 337 12.56 10.56 9.93
CA VAL A 337 12.32 9.29 10.63
C VAL A 337 13.55 8.38 10.51
N LYS A 338 14.14 8.27 9.32
CA LYS A 338 15.34 7.45 9.09
C LYS A 338 16.55 7.96 9.86
N LEU A 339 16.72 9.27 9.99
CA LEU A 339 17.77 9.89 10.83
C LEU A 339 17.57 9.58 12.31
N LEU A 340 16.34 9.77 12.82
CA LEU A 340 15.99 9.44 14.21
C LEU A 340 16.23 7.96 14.56
N ARG A 341 16.01 7.08 13.60
CA ARG A 341 16.21 5.62 13.78
C ARG A 341 17.63 5.14 13.44
N GLY A 342 18.53 6.06 13.04
CA GLY A 342 19.91 5.72 12.70
C GLY A 342 20.12 4.93 11.42
N ILE A 343 19.07 4.77 10.58
CA ILE A 343 19.15 4.14 9.26
C ILE A 343 19.96 5.02 8.30
N VAL A 344 19.69 6.33 8.35
CA VAL A 344 20.42 7.35 7.60
C VAL A 344 21.35 8.06 8.57
N LYS A 345 22.56 8.30 8.12
CA LYS A 345 23.61 9.03 8.83
C LYS A 345 23.96 10.29 8.06
N THR A 346 24.66 11.20 8.70
CA THR A 346 25.18 12.44 8.10
C THR A 346 26.69 12.47 8.15
N ALA A 347 27.28 13.18 7.19
CA ALA A 347 28.72 13.47 7.15
C ALA A 347 28.95 14.84 6.52
N ASP A 348 30.05 15.50 6.88
CA ASP A 348 30.40 16.82 6.35
C ASP A 348 31.21 16.75 5.05
N THR A 349 31.87 15.60 4.80
CA THR A 349 32.64 15.35 3.58
C THR A 349 32.25 14.02 2.92
N LEU A 350 32.54 13.87 1.62
CA LEU A 350 32.36 12.61 0.92
C LEU A 350 33.34 11.54 1.39
N GLU A 351 34.53 11.94 1.83
CA GLU A 351 35.50 11.05 2.46
C GLU A 351 34.94 10.42 3.75
N ASP A 352 34.27 11.21 4.59
CA ASP A 352 33.60 10.71 5.79
C ASP A 352 32.42 9.78 5.45
N VAL A 353 31.72 10.04 4.35
CA VAL A 353 30.70 9.12 3.83
C VAL A 353 31.34 7.77 3.49
N ALA A 354 32.45 7.75 2.75
CA ALA A 354 33.17 6.53 2.39
C ALA A 354 33.60 5.73 3.63
N VAL A 355 34.18 6.42 4.62
CA VAL A 355 34.55 5.82 5.91
C VAL A 355 33.32 5.23 6.62
N GLY A 356 32.22 5.97 6.66
CA GLY A 356 30.97 5.53 7.28
C GLY A 356 30.31 4.35 6.56
N MET A 357 30.46 4.24 5.25
CA MET A 357 30.03 3.13 4.41
C MET A 357 31.00 1.94 4.47
N ARG A 358 32.23 2.13 4.94
CA ARG A 358 33.32 1.14 4.95
C ARG A 358 33.75 0.71 3.54
N VAL A 359 33.75 1.64 2.59
CA VAL A 359 34.23 1.44 1.22
C VAL A 359 35.57 2.14 1.02
N ASP A 360 36.29 1.77 -0.05
CA ASP A 360 37.53 2.46 -0.43
C ASP A 360 37.24 3.91 -0.79
N PRO A 361 37.81 4.90 -0.07
CA PRO A 361 37.50 6.31 -0.31
C PRO A 361 37.87 6.78 -1.72
N LYS A 362 38.95 6.28 -2.29
CA LYS A 362 39.42 6.65 -3.63
C LYS A 362 38.44 6.18 -4.70
N GLU A 363 37.99 4.93 -4.64
CA GLU A 363 37.03 4.35 -5.57
C GLU A 363 35.68 5.05 -5.46
N PHE A 364 35.21 5.29 -4.23
CA PHE A 364 33.96 6.00 -3.98
C PHE A 364 33.98 7.44 -4.51
N LEU A 365 35.03 8.21 -4.23
CA LEU A 365 35.17 9.59 -4.73
C LEU A 365 35.20 9.63 -6.25
N GLN A 366 35.89 8.72 -6.92
CA GLN A 366 35.85 8.62 -8.38
C GLN A 366 34.44 8.32 -8.90
N THR A 367 33.66 7.49 -8.19
CA THR A 367 32.27 7.22 -8.55
C THR A 367 31.40 8.48 -8.40
N MET A 368 31.59 9.25 -7.32
CA MET A 368 30.86 10.51 -7.09
C MET A 368 31.22 11.58 -8.11
N ASP A 369 32.51 11.69 -8.48
CA ASP A 369 32.98 12.62 -9.51
C ASP A 369 32.37 12.30 -10.89
N ARG A 370 32.33 11.01 -11.27
CA ARG A 370 31.65 10.56 -12.50
C ARG A 370 30.17 10.91 -12.45
N TYR A 371 29.45 10.56 -11.37
CA TYR A 371 28.05 10.89 -11.19
C TYR A 371 27.79 12.40 -11.35
N ASN A 372 28.58 13.24 -10.67
CA ASN A 372 28.45 14.69 -10.73
C ASN A 372 28.75 15.24 -12.15
N SER A 373 29.68 14.63 -12.89
CA SER A 373 29.93 14.98 -14.28
C SER A 373 28.75 14.68 -15.17
N TYR A 374 28.08 13.54 -14.97
CA TYR A 374 26.86 13.16 -15.69
C TYR A 374 25.68 14.07 -15.33
N ALA A 375 25.56 14.46 -14.05
CA ALA A 375 24.55 15.42 -13.60
C ALA A 375 24.70 16.79 -14.29
N ARG A 376 25.92 17.30 -14.43
CA ARG A 376 26.21 18.55 -15.19
C ARG A 376 25.90 18.42 -16.68
N ALA A 377 26.21 17.26 -17.26
CA ALA A 377 25.98 16.99 -18.68
C ALA A 377 24.51 16.63 -19.00
N HIS A 378 23.69 16.34 -17.98
CA HIS A 378 22.36 15.72 -18.12
C HIS A 378 22.37 14.44 -18.96
N GLN A 379 23.47 13.69 -18.89
CA GLN A 379 23.69 12.48 -19.68
C GLN A 379 24.49 11.46 -18.88
N ASP A 380 23.97 10.25 -18.76
CA ASP A 380 24.61 9.12 -18.07
C ASP A 380 24.91 7.99 -19.07
N PRO A 381 26.15 7.83 -19.51
CA PRO A 381 26.53 6.76 -20.42
C PRO A 381 26.61 5.39 -19.77
N GLU A 382 26.65 5.29 -18.41
CA GLU A 382 26.76 4.01 -17.71
C GLU A 382 25.39 3.31 -17.57
N PHE A 383 24.34 4.06 -17.20
CA PHE A 383 23.02 3.49 -16.90
C PHE A 383 21.88 4.14 -17.67
N GLY A 384 22.14 5.16 -18.50
CA GLY A 384 21.14 5.82 -19.31
C GLY A 384 20.18 6.72 -18.50
N ARG A 385 20.60 7.22 -17.34
CA ARG A 385 19.82 8.20 -16.58
C ARG A 385 19.80 9.55 -17.30
N THR A 386 18.61 10.17 -17.37
CA THR A 386 18.40 11.46 -18.04
C THR A 386 17.89 12.54 -17.09
N LEU A 387 17.31 12.15 -15.95
CA LEU A 387 16.80 13.07 -14.95
C LEU A 387 17.81 13.29 -13.83
N PHE A 388 18.39 14.48 -13.82
CA PHE A 388 19.27 14.96 -12.77
C PHE A 388 18.74 16.31 -12.29
N THR A 389 18.41 16.43 -11.01
CA THR A 389 17.95 17.69 -10.42
C THR A 389 19.09 18.47 -9.79
N GLN A 390 20.20 17.81 -9.46
CA GLN A 390 21.36 18.40 -8.81
C GLN A 390 22.61 17.52 -8.88
N GLU A 391 23.77 18.13 -8.69
CA GLU A 391 24.98 17.43 -8.28
C GLU A 391 24.92 17.10 -6.78
N ILE A 392 25.61 16.06 -6.33
CA ILE A 392 25.75 15.72 -4.90
C ILE A 392 27.08 16.29 -4.42
N LYS A 393 27.06 17.51 -3.84
CA LYS A 393 28.28 18.24 -3.44
C LYS A 393 28.09 19.21 -2.26
N LYS A 394 26.85 19.35 -1.75
CA LYS A 394 26.51 20.34 -0.72
C LYS A 394 26.33 19.69 0.65
N PRO A 395 27.27 19.83 1.60
CA PRO A 395 27.13 19.24 2.92
C PRO A 395 25.96 19.85 3.71
N PRO A 396 25.43 19.12 4.72
CA PRO A 396 25.79 17.77 5.07
C PRO A 396 25.30 16.76 4.03
N PHE A 397 26.11 15.70 3.85
CA PHE A 397 25.72 14.53 3.07
C PHE A 397 24.88 13.59 3.92
N TYR A 398 23.94 12.89 3.27
CA TYR A 398 23.09 11.88 3.89
C TYR A 398 23.35 10.54 3.21
N TYR A 399 23.59 9.50 4.00
CA TYR A 399 23.80 8.15 3.47
C TYR A 399 23.14 7.10 4.35
N GLY A 400 22.60 6.07 3.74
CA GLY A 400 21.91 4.99 4.45
C GLY A 400 21.97 3.68 3.71
N LEU A 401 22.07 2.58 4.47
CA LEU A 401 22.04 1.22 3.92
C LEU A 401 20.60 0.76 3.81
N GLU A 402 20.21 0.40 2.59
CA GLU A 402 18.85 -0.04 2.25
C GLU A 402 18.84 -1.50 1.79
N ARG A 403 17.66 -2.11 1.82
CA ARG A 403 17.40 -3.50 1.43
C ARG A 403 15.98 -3.67 0.90
N PRO A 404 15.63 -4.80 0.23
CA PRO A 404 14.26 -5.04 -0.22
C PRO A 404 13.27 -5.20 0.94
N PHE A 405 12.07 -4.65 0.73
CA PHE A 405 10.90 -4.82 1.57
C PHE A 405 9.70 -5.17 0.70
N VAL A 406 8.81 -6.00 1.18
CA VAL A 406 7.51 -6.19 0.53
C VAL A 406 6.70 -4.90 0.67
N HIS A 407 6.16 -4.41 -0.43
CA HIS A 407 5.53 -3.09 -0.44
C HIS A 407 4.06 -3.11 -0.84
N PHE A 408 3.73 -3.84 -1.90
CA PHE A 408 2.39 -3.81 -2.50
C PHE A 408 2.11 -5.12 -3.23
N CYS A 409 0.87 -5.58 -3.18
CA CYS A 409 0.41 -6.73 -3.94
C CYS A 409 -0.32 -6.24 -5.19
N ASN A 410 0.25 -6.50 -6.39
CA ASN A 410 -0.43 -6.15 -7.64
C ASN A 410 -1.48 -7.19 -8.03
N GLY A 411 -1.38 -8.39 -7.47
CA GLY A 411 -2.32 -9.48 -7.65
C GLY A 411 -3.43 -9.49 -6.60
N GLY A 412 -4.55 -10.08 -6.96
CA GLY A 412 -5.73 -10.18 -6.11
C GLY A 412 -6.96 -10.67 -6.87
N LEU A 413 -8.13 -10.32 -6.37
CA LEU A 413 -9.41 -10.67 -6.96
C LEU A 413 -9.60 -10.00 -8.32
N ARG A 414 -9.99 -10.78 -9.35
CA ARG A 414 -10.40 -10.21 -10.63
C ARG A 414 -11.68 -9.41 -10.45
N ILE A 415 -11.69 -8.19 -10.98
CA ILE A 415 -12.87 -7.32 -11.03
C ILE A 415 -13.16 -6.87 -12.46
N ASP A 416 -14.39 -6.42 -12.70
CA ASP A 416 -14.78 -5.72 -13.92
C ASP A 416 -14.88 -4.19 -13.69
N ALA A 417 -15.28 -3.46 -14.74
CA ALA A 417 -15.45 -2.00 -14.72
C ALA A 417 -16.46 -1.47 -13.69
N ARG A 418 -17.29 -2.35 -13.13
CA ARG A 418 -18.25 -2.04 -12.05
C ARG A 418 -17.77 -2.52 -10.67
N ALA A 419 -16.48 -2.89 -10.58
CA ALA A 419 -15.87 -3.45 -9.37
C ALA A 419 -16.54 -4.74 -8.86
N ARG A 420 -17.28 -5.47 -9.72
CA ARG A 420 -17.86 -6.77 -9.38
C ARG A 420 -16.76 -7.82 -9.41
N VAL A 421 -16.75 -8.70 -8.40
CA VAL A 421 -15.79 -9.81 -8.35
C VAL A 421 -16.17 -10.86 -9.40
N ILE A 422 -15.19 -11.31 -10.18
CA ILE A 422 -15.40 -12.19 -11.33
C ILE A 422 -14.89 -13.59 -11.02
N ARG A 423 -15.68 -14.60 -11.39
CA ARG A 423 -15.33 -16.04 -11.33
C ARG A 423 -14.39 -16.43 -12.46
N LYS A 424 -13.79 -17.61 -12.34
CA LYS A 424 -12.97 -18.23 -13.39
C LYS A 424 -13.70 -18.45 -14.72
N ASP A 425 -15.01 -18.59 -14.68
CA ASP A 425 -15.87 -18.74 -15.88
C ASP A 425 -16.20 -17.40 -16.56
N GLY A 426 -15.69 -16.28 -16.01
CA GLY A 426 -15.93 -14.93 -16.52
C GLY A 426 -17.22 -14.27 -16.02
N ASN A 427 -18.05 -14.95 -15.25
CA ASN A 427 -19.29 -14.40 -14.72
C ASN A 427 -19.03 -13.65 -13.39
N PRO A 428 -19.76 -12.55 -13.12
CA PRO A 428 -19.67 -11.89 -11.81
C PRO A 428 -20.30 -12.75 -10.70
N ILE A 429 -19.73 -12.67 -9.50
CA ILE A 429 -20.33 -13.22 -8.29
C ILE A 429 -21.45 -12.26 -7.86
N PRO A 430 -22.73 -12.67 -7.82
CA PRO A 430 -23.83 -11.79 -7.50
C PRO A 430 -23.65 -11.13 -6.13
N GLY A 431 -23.83 -9.80 -6.05
CA GLY A 431 -23.76 -9.05 -4.81
C GLY A 431 -22.36 -8.93 -4.17
N LEU A 432 -21.29 -9.43 -4.83
CA LEU A 432 -19.91 -9.34 -4.33
C LEU A 432 -19.08 -8.35 -5.15
N TYR A 433 -18.48 -7.39 -4.46
CA TYR A 433 -17.63 -6.34 -5.03
C TYR A 433 -16.28 -6.30 -4.33
N ALA A 434 -15.28 -5.71 -4.99
CA ALA A 434 -13.97 -5.49 -4.37
C ALA A 434 -13.32 -4.20 -4.87
N ALA A 435 -12.49 -3.55 -4.03
CA ALA A 435 -11.78 -2.34 -4.38
C ALA A 435 -10.46 -2.17 -3.59
N GLY A 436 -9.49 -1.51 -4.21
CA GLY A 436 -8.15 -1.27 -3.65
C GLY A 436 -7.25 -2.50 -3.76
N GLU A 437 -6.23 -2.59 -2.93
CA GLU A 437 -5.14 -3.58 -3.03
C GLU A 437 -5.58 -5.06 -2.92
N VAL A 438 -6.82 -5.34 -2.57
CA VAL A 438 -7.41 -6.69 -2.61
C VAL A 438 -7.68 -7.16 -4.02
N THR A 439 -7.67 -6.25 -5.01
CA THR A 439 -7.97 -6.52 -6.43
C THR A 439 -6.72 -6.73 -7.26
N GLY A 440 -6.82 -7.59 -8.27
CA GLY A 440 -5.80 -7.82 -9.29
C GLY A 440 -6.22 -7.31 -10.67
N GLY A 441 -5.23 -7.17 -11.57
CA GLY A 441 -5.48 -6.82 -12.96
C GLY A 441 -5.53 -5.33 -13.28
N ILE A 442 -5.38 -4.41 -12.31
CA ILE A 442 -5.30 -2.97 -12.58
C ILE A 442 -3.86 -2.57 -12.90
N HIS A 443 -2.91 -3.02 -12.10
CA HIS A 443 -1.52 -2.57 -12.15
C HIS A 443 -0.57 -3.53 -12.89
N GLY A 444 -1.01 -4.73 -13.23
CA GLY A 444 -0.20 -5.75 -13.88
C GLY A 444 1.03 -6.14 -13.05
N ALA A 445 2.20 -6.30 -13.70
CA ALA A 445 3.42 -6.73 -13.02
C ALA A 445 4.01 -5.70 -12.05
N GLY A 446 3.68 -4.41 -12.22
CA GLY A 446 4.23 -3.34 -11.40
C GLY A 446 3.33 -2.11 -11.39
N ARG A 447 3.12 -1.55 -10.23
CA ARG A 447 2.29 -0.37 -10.05
C ARG A 447 3.08 0.91 -10.35
N LEU A 448 2.55 1.77 -11.22
CA LEU A 448 3.05 3.13 -11.44
C LEU A 448 3.00 3.92 -10.13
N GLY A 449 4.06 4.66 -9.83
CA GLY A 449 4.15 5.45 -8.62
C GLY A 449 2.94 6.38 -8.42
N GLY A 450 2.45 6.49 -7.18
CA GLY A 450 1.33 7.35 -6.83
C GLY A 450 -0.06 6.86 -7.27
N CYS A 451 -0.20 5.71 -7.95
CA CYS A 451 -1.49 5.25 -8.49
C CYS A 451 -2.36 4.45 -7.51
N SER A 452 -1.82 3.97 -6.37
CA SER A 452 -2.63 3.16 -5.43
C SER A 452 -3.72 3.94 -4.70
N LEU A 453 -3.47 5.21 -4.35
CA LEU A 453 -4.46 6.02 -3.63
C LEU A 453 -5.63 6.45 -4.53
N PRO A 454 -5.40 7.00 -5.76
CA PRO A 454 -6.51 7.25 -6.68
C PRO A 454 -7.27 5.98 -7.09
N ASP A 455 -6.60 4.82 -7.22
CA ASP A 455 -7.25 3.52 -7.39
C ASP A 455 -8.21 3.23 -6.24
N CYS A 456 -7.76 3.30 -4.98
CA CYS A 456 -8.60 3.10 -3.80
C CYS A 456 -9.83 4.04 -3.79
N VAL A 457 -9.65 5.31 -4.14
CA VAL A 457 -10.75 6.29 -4.18
C VAL A 457 -11.71 5.97 -5.31
N LEU A 458 -11.20 5.75 -6.52
CA LEU A 458 -12.03 5.57 -7.70
C LEU A 458 -12.81 4.26 -7.67
N PHE A 459 -12.09 3.12 -7.51
CA PHE A 459 -12.77 1.82 -7.50
C PHE A 459 -13.55 1.59 -6.20
N GLY A 460 -13.16 2.23 -5.09
CA GLY A 460 -14.01 2.29 -3.89
C GLY A 460 -15.36 2.95 -4.19
N ARG A 461 -15.37 4.11 -4.87
CA ARG A 461 -16.62 4.76 -5.28
C ARG A 461 -17.43 3.89 -6.23
N ILE A 462 -16.79 3.34 -7.26
CA ILE A 462 -17.46 2.46 -8.23
C ILE A 462 -18.08 1.24 -7.52
N ALA A 463 -17.37 0.61 -6.60
CA ALA A 463 -17.89 -0.53 -5.85
C ALA A 463 -19.09 -0.15 -4.99
N GLY A 464 -19.01 0.99 -4.29
CA GLY A 464 -20.12 1.47 -3.45
C GLY A 464 -21.38 1.83 -4.25
N GLU A 465 -21.22 2.57 -5.33
CA GLU A 465 -22.31 2.93 -6.24
C GLU A 465 -22.94 1.69 -6.88
N SER A 466 -22.09 0.74 -7.34
CA SER A 466 -22.56 -0.50 -7.95
C SER A 466 -23.30 -1.40 -6.97
N ALA A 467 -22.82 -1.51 -5.73
CA ALA A 467 -23.46 -2.29 -4.68
C ALA A 467 -24.81 -1.71 -4.28
N ALA A 468 -24.93 -0.40 -4.17
CA ALA A 468 -26.20 0.29 -3.86
C ALA A 468 -27.22 0.16 -5.00
N ASN A 469 -26.77 0.27 -6.25
CA ASN A 469 -27.65 0.15 -7.43
C ASN A 469 -28.14 -1.29 -7.70
N ALA A 470 -27.59 -2.28 -7.01
CA ALA A 470 -27.97 -3.69 -7.12
C ALA A 470 -29.01 -4.13 -6.07
N LEU A 471 -29.42 -3.21 -5.16
CA LEU A 471 -30.40 -3.44 -4.11
C LEU A 471 -31.84 -3.46 -4.68
#